data_96caa35331839b75e25063f583106247
#
_entry.id   96caa35331839b75e25063f583106247
#
_cell.length_a   1.000
_cell.length_b   1.000
_cell.length_c   1.000
_cell.angle_alpha   90.00
_cell.angle_beta   90.00
_cell.angle_gamma   90.00
#
_symmetry.space_group_name_H-M   'P 1'
#
loop_
_entity.id
_entity.type
_entity.pdbx_description
1 polymer ?
#
loop_
_entity_poly.entity_id
_entity_poly.type
_entity_poly.pdbx_seq_one_letter_code
_entity_poly.pdbx_strand_id
1 'polypeptide(L)'
;MKKTLTSRLYRVLSRSLALCLLLVSYNLLAAAQRVISLSPSTTELAYAAGMGEQMVAASSYSDYPAAAQQLERVADHRGINIERILLLKPDLVLAWKGGNPARPLQQLEQLGIPVFYADPRRLDDLARELDQLAAYSAHPDEARTNAQALRQQFSTLQHTYQRQTPIPVFIQYGTQAMFTPGVDTLQSQIVSLCGGKNIFADSGLSWPKISREQVLLRKPHAIIVPGNAETVAEVRRYWQGMLDVPVIAVEESLLSRSGPRMLQGAQHICTALAKLSPAS
;
A
#
# COMPACT_ATOMS: atom_id res chain seq x y z
N MET A 1 -32.34 2.72 -65.63
CA MET A 1 -32.65 1.90 -64.42
C MET A 1 -31.45 1.45 -63.60
N LYS A 2 -30.17 1.53 -64.01
CA LYS A 2 -29.00 1.07 -63.24
C LYS A 2 -28.46 2.08 -62.19
N LYS A 3 -28.70 3.40 -62.34
CA LYS A 3 -28.15 4.45 -61.44
C LYS A 3 -28.86 4.55 -60.05
N THR A 4 -30.09 4.07 -59.92
CA THR A 4 -30.86 4.19 -58.68
C THR A 4 -30.59 3.04 -57.70
N LEU A 5 -30.11 1.89 -58.19
CA LEU A 5 -29.80 0.71 -57.37
C LEU A 5 -28.48 0.88 -56.57
N THR A 6 -27.49 1.47 -57.22
CA THR A 6 -26.17 1.74 -56.62
C THR A 6 -26.26 2.78 -55.47
N SER A 7 -27.08 3.83 -55.65
CA SER A 7 -27.26 4.85 -54.60
C SER A 7 -28.00 4.37 -53.35
N ARG A 8 -28.91 3.38 -53.51
CA ARG A 8 -29.60 2.73 -52.38
C ARG A 8 -28.63 1.79 -51.62
N LEU A 9 -27.81 1.02 -52.36
CA LEU A 9 -26.83 0.12 -51.76
C LEU A 9 -25.77 0.89 -50.93
N TYR A 10 -25.28 2.01 -51.46
CA TYR A 10 -24.33 2.88 -50.76
C TYR A 10 -24.91 3.48 -49.49
N ARG A 11 -26.18 3.89 -49.50
CA ARG A 11 -26.83 4.42 -48.28
C ARG A 11 -27.10 3.33 -47.20
N VAL A 12 -27.38 2.11 -47.60
CA VAL A 12 -27.54 0.99 -46.66
C VAL A 12 -26.19 0.58 -46.10
N LEU A 13 -25.13 0.46 -46.89
CA LEU A 13 -23.77 0.15 -46.43
C LEU A 13 -23.22 1.26 -45.51
N SER A 14 -23.42 2.53 -45.85
CA SER A 14 -22.94 3.63 -44.99
C SER A 14 -23.69 3.70 -43.65
N ARG A 15 -24.99 3.38 -43.64
CA ARG A 15 -25.78 3.32 -42.38
C ARG A 15 -25.40 2.10 -41.52
N SER A 16 -25.13 0.94 -42.12
CA SER A 16 -24.64 -0.25 -41.43
C SER A 16 -23.23 -0.04 -40.87
N LEU A 17 -22.35 0.62 -41.60
CA LEU A 17 -20.99 0.96 -41.18
C LEU A 17 -21.00 1.97 -40.00
N ALA A 18 -21.89 2.99 -40.09
CA ALA A 18 -22.07 3.96 -39.00
C ALA A 18 -22.66 3.32 -37.74
N LEU A 19 -23.59 2.35 -37.88
CA LEU A 19 -24.16 1.61 -36.75
C LEU A 19 -23.12 0.66 -36.11
N CYS A 20 -22.27 0.00 -36.91
CA CYS A 20 -21.15 -0.81 -36.42
C CYS A 20 -20.08 0.04 -35.72
N LEU A 21 -19.76 1.23 -36.21
CA LEU A 21 -18.83 2.17 -35.55
C LEU A 21 -19.37 2.70 -34.21
N LEU A 22 -20.69 2.86 -34.07
CA LEU A 22 -21.33 3.23 -32.80
C LEU A 22 -21.32 2.08 -31.78
N LEU A 23 -21.29 0.83 -32.19
CA LEU A 23 -21.24 -0.35 -31.30
C LEU A 23 -19.81 -0.68 -30.85
N VAL A 24 -18.76 -0.19 -31.53
CA VAL A 24 -17.35 -0.43 -31.17
C VAL A 24 -16.84 0.57 -30.11
N SER A 25 -17.59 1.61 -29.78
CA SER A 25 -17.10 2.75 -28.99
C SER A 25 -17.29 2.68 -27.48
N TYR A 26 -17.73 1.58 -26.88
CA TYR A 26 -17.98 1.52 -25.42
C TYR A 26 -17.27 0.37 -24.72
N ASN A 27 -15.96 0.23 -24.95
CA ASN A 27 -15.10 -0.30 -23.90
C ASN A 27 -14.52 0.86 -23.07
N LEU A 28 -15.35 1.82 -22.62
CA LEU A 28 -15.04 2.55 -21.42
C LEU A 28 -15.02 1.48 -20.31
N LEU A 29 -13.86 1.25 -19.70
CA LEU A 29 -13.79 0.53 -18.44
C LEU A 29 -14.77 1.24 -17.51
N ALA A 30 -15.96 0.66 -17.34
CA ALA A 30 -16.91 1.18 -16.39
C ALA A 30 -16.27 1.10 -15.01
N ALA A 31 -16.38 2.18 -14.23
CA ALA A 31 -15.92 2.16 -12.84
C ALA A 31 -16.54 0.94 -12.13
N ALA A 32 -15.73 0.28 -11.30
CA ALA A 32 -16.22 -0.81 -10.48
C ALA A 32 -17.40 -0.31 -9.61
N GLN A 33 -18.42 -1.11 -9.44
CA GLN A 33 -19.58 -0.72 -8.64
C GLN A 33 -19.57 -1.35 -7.25
N ARG A 34 -18.93 -2.49 -7.11
CA ARG A 34 -18.94 -3.30 -5.90
C ARG A 34 -17.55 -3.84 -5.59
N VAL A 35 -16.82 -3.11 -4.76
CA VAL A 35 -15.41 -3.39 -4.46
C VAL A 35 -15.30 -4.06 -3.09
N ILE A 36 -14.49 -5.10 -3.01
CA ILE A 36 -14.11 -5.77 -1.75
C ILE A 36 -12.61 -5.66 -1.55
N SER A 37 -12.19 -5.30 -0.35
CA SER A 37 -10.78 -5.23 0.03
C SER A 37 -10.43 -6.36 1.01
N LEU A 38 -9.32 -7.06 0.76
CA LEU A 38 -8.89 -8.23 1.53
C LEU A 38 -7.73 -7.95 2.51
N SER A 39 -7.34 -6.68 2.65
CA SER A 39 -6.35 -6.25 3.65
C SER A 39 -6.60 -4.81 4.10
N PRO A 40 -6.15 -4.40 5.31
CA PRO A 40 -6.25 -3.01 5.74
C PRO A 40 -5.53 -2.02 4.80
N SER A 41 -4.37 -2.40 4.26
CA SER A 41 -3.63 -1.56 3.31
C SER A 41 -4.38 -1.33 2.01
N THR A 42 -5.02 -2.37 1.44
CA THR A 42 -5.82 -2.24 0.22
C THR A 42 -7.16 -1.52 0.47
N THR A 43 -7.68 -1.56 1.72
CA THR A 43 -8.82 -0.71 2.10
C THR A 43 -8.43 0.76 2.09
N GLU A 44 -7.32 1.13 2.74
CA GLU A 44 -6.81 2.51 2.72
C GLU A 44 -6.50 3.00 1.30
N LEU A 45 -5.94 2.12 0.48
CA LEU A 45 -5.65 2.40 -0.93
C LEU A 45 -6.93 2.66 -1.74
N ALA A 46 -8.00 1.85 -1.54
CA ALA A 46 -9.28 2.04 -2.19
C ALA A 46 -9.91 3.40 -1.86
N TYR A 47 -9.94 3.76 -0.58
CA TYR A 47 -10.45 5.07 -0.16
C TYR A 47 -9.62 6.22 -0.71
N ALA A 48 -8.29 6.09 -0.72
CA ALA A 48 -7.41 7.10 -1.31
C ALA A 48 -7.54 7.20 -2.84
N ALA A 49 -8.04 6.16 -3.50
CA ALA A 49 -8.38 6.17 -4.92
C ALA A 49 -9.80 6.69 -5.20
N GLY A 50 -10.52 7.26 -4.21
CA GLY A 50 -11.89 7.77 -4.38
C GLY A 50 -12.94 6.67 -4.52
N MET A 51 -12.67 5.44 -4.09
CA MET A 51 -13.56 4.29 -4.24
C MET A 51 -14.44 4.04 -3.00
N GLY A 52 -14.51 4.98 -2.06
CA GLY A 52 -15.19 4.78 -0.77
C GLY A 52 -16.65 4.33 -0.91
N GLU A 53 -17.42 4.95 -1.81
CA GLU A 53 -18.83 4.61 -2.05
C GLU A 53 -19.02 3.26 -2.77
N GLN A 54 -18.00 2.77 -3.45
CA GLN A 54 -17.99 1.49 -4.16
C GLN A 54 -17.69 0.31 -3.20
N MET A 55 -17.17 0.58 -2.00
CA MET A 55 -16.78 -0.44 -1.04
C MET A 55 -17.98 -1.13 -0.42
N VAL A 56 -18.09 -2.46 -0.57
CA VAL A 56 -19.18 -3.27 -0.01
C VAL A 56 -18.74 -4.17 1.13
N ALA A 57 -17.45 -4.52 1.21
CA ALA A 57 -16.88 -5.30 2.31
C ALA A 57 -15.37 -5.10 2.42
N ALA A 58 -14.81 -5.45 3.56
CA ALA A 58 -13.39 -5.33 3.84
C ALA A 58 -12.86 -6.50 4.68
N SER A 59 -11.55 -6.57 4.89
CA SER A 59 -10.94 -7.47 5.87
C SER A 59 -11.12 -6.97 7.30
N SER A 60 -10.93 -7.86 8.27
CA SER A 60 -10.71 -7.48 9.67
C SER A 60 -9.57 -6.46 9.79
N TYR A 61 -9.64 -5.60 10.81
CA TYR A 61 -8.69 -4.51 11.05
C TYR A 61 -8.63 -3.41 9.97
N SER A 62 -9.55 -3.39 9.00
CA SER A 62 -9.76 -2.25 8.10
C SER A 62 -10.53 -1.15 8.85
N ASP A 63 -9.80 -0.34 9.62
CA ASP A 63 -10.32 0.65 10.56
C ASP A 63 -10.15 2.10 10.07
N TYR A 64 -9.49 2.29 8.94
CA TYR A 64 -9.28 3.60 8.34
C TYR A 64 -9.70 3.63 6.86
N PRO A 65 -10.38 4.72 6.41
CA PRO A 65 -10.96 5.80 7.24
C PRO A 65 -12.10 5.27 8.13
N ALA A 66 -12.67 6.12 9.00
CA ALA A 66 -13.74 5.72 9.92
C ALA A 66 -14.92 5.02 9.22
N ALA A 67 -15.25 5.42 7.98
CA ALA A 67 -16.27 4.79 7.16
C ALA A 67 -16.00 3.29 6.90
N ALA A 68 -14.74 2.89 6.79
CA ALA A 68 -14.37 1.49 6.58
C ALA A 68 -14.76 0.58 7.76
N GLN A 69 -14.95 1.13 8.96
CA GLN A 69 -15.36 0.36 10.14
C GLN A 69 -16.77 -0.21 10.02
N GLN A 70 -17.62 0.42 9.20
CA GLN A 70 -19.01 0.00 8.97
C GLN A 70 -19.15 -1.10 7.92
N LEU A 71 -18.06 -1.40 7.18
CA LEU A 71 -18.09 -2.41 6.13
C LEU A 71 -18.19 -3.82 6.73
N GLU A 72 -18.87 -4.71 6.04
CA GLU A 72 -18.90 -6.12 6.38
C GLU A 72 -17.50 -6.75 6.31
N ARG A 73 -17.21 -7.70 7.21
CA ARG A 73 -15.92 -8.39 7.27
C ARG A 73 -15.98 -9.75 6.58
N VAL A 74 -15.18 -9.90 5.50
CA VAL A 74 -15.14 -11.12 4.68
C VAL A 74 -13.79 -11.81 4.65
N ALA A 75 -12.79 -11.27 5.34
CA ALA A 75 -11.46 -11.85 5.48
C ALA A 75 -10.83 -11.51 6.82
N ASP A 76 -10.05 -12.42 7.37
CA ASP A 76 -9.25 -12.24 8.58
C ASP A 76 -7.96 -13.08 8.51
N HIS A 77 -7.21 -13.18 9.64
CA HIS A 77 -5.98 -13.97 9.75
C HIS A 77 -6.21 -15.49 9.57
N ARG A 78 -7.45 -15.99 9.66
CA ARG A 78 -7.82 -17.39 9.47
C ARG A 78 -8.12 -17.70 8.01
N GLY A 79 -8.49 -16.67 7.22
CA GLY A 79 -8.75 -16.86 5.79
C GLY A 79 -9.74 -15.87 5.17
N ILE A 80 -10.15 -16.20 3.96
CA ILE A 80 -11.06 -15.42 3.12
C ILE A 80 -12.37 -16.21 2.96
N ASN A 81 -13.49 -15.58 3.27
CA ASN A 81 -14.83 -16.18 3.12
C ASN A 81 -15.33 -16.03 1.67
N ILE A 82 -14.95 -17.00 0.81
CA ILE A 82 -15.31 -16.98 -0.61
C ILE A 82 -16.82 -16.99 -0.82
N GLU A 83 -17.57 -17.80 -0.06
CA GLU A 83 -19.02 -17.89 -0.19
C GLU A 83 -19.69 -16.52 0.06
N ARG A 84 -19.24 -15.82 1.10
CA ARG A 84 -19.78 -14.50 1.42
C ARG A 84 -19.40 -13.47 0.34
N ILE A 85 -18.18 -13.52 -0.18
CA ILE A 85 -17.75 -12.67 -1.28
C ILE A 85 -18.64 -12.88 -2.52
N LEU A 86 -18.93 -14.13 -2.89
CA LEU A 86 -19.79 -14.44 -4.02
C LEU A 86 -21.24 -13.91 -3.83
N LEU A 87 -21.78 -14.00 -2.62
CA LEU A 87 -23.11 -13.45 -2.29
C LEU A 87 -23.15 -11.93 -2.43
N LEU A 88 -22.03 -11.25 -2.15
CA LEU A 88 -21.92 -9.80 -2.31
C LEU A 88 -21.76 -9.36 -3.77
N LYS A 89 -21.52 -10.28 -4.70
CA LYS A 89 -21.40 -10.04 -6.15
C LYS A 89 -20.45 -8.89 -6.47
N PRO A 90 -19.18 -8.92 -6.04
CA PRO A 90 -18.23 -7.87 -6.39
C PRO A 90 -17.87 -7.94 -7.88
N ASP A 91 -17.54 -6.81 -8.44
CA ASP A 91 -16.94 -6.67 -9.78
C ASP A 91 -15.44 -6.30 -9.71
N LEU A 92 -14.91 -6.10 -8.49
CA LEU A 92 -13.49 -5.95 -8.23
C LEU A 92 -13.15 -6.40 -6.80
N VAL A 93 -12.05 -7.15 -6.66
CA VAL A 93 -11.45 -7.50 -5.37
C VAL A 93 -10.05 -6.92 -5.30
N LEU A 94 -9.72 -6.23 -4.21
CA LEU A 94 -8.38 -5.72 -3.94
C LEU A 94 -7.67 -6.65 -2.96
N ALA A 95 -6.53 -7.18 -3.36
CA ALA A 95 -5.74 -8.12 -2.58
C ALA A 95 -4.30 -7.63 -2.39
N TRP A 96 -3.72 -7.96 -1.24
CA TRP A 96 -2.30 -7.75 -0.99
C TRP A 96 -1.51 -8.96 -1.45
N LYS A 97 -0.67 -8.78 -2.48
CA LYS A 97 0.19 -9.83 -3.01
C LYS A 97 1.24 -10.24 -1.97
N GLY A 98 1.33 -11.54 -1.72
CA GLY A 98 2.24 -12.09 -0.72
C GLY A 98 1.73 -12.05 0.73
N GLY A 99 0.65 -11.34 1.01
CA GLY A 99 -0.02 -11.34 2.32
C GLY A 99 -1.33 -12.11 2.33
N ASN A 100 -2.13 -12.00 1.27
CA ASN A 100 -3.33 -12.83 1.12
C ASN A 100 -2.99 -14.22 0.54
N PRO A 101 -3.67 -15.30 0.98
CA PRO A 101 -3.45 -16.64 0.47
C PRO A 101 -3.75 -16.74 -1.03
N ALA A 102 -2.84 -17.30 -1.83
CA ALA A 102 -2.97 -17.35 -3.28
C ALA A 102 -4.16 -18.20 -3.77
N ARG A 103 -4.44 -19.34 -3.11
CA ARG A 103 -5.49 -20.27 -3.54
C ARG A 103 -6.90 -19.66 -3.57
N PRO A 104 -7.39 -18.98 -2.53
CA PRO A 104 -8.68 -18.27 -2.58
C PRO A 104 -8.73 -17.19 -3.66
N LEU A 105 -7.64 -16.45 -3.89
CA LEU A 105 -7.58 -15.42 -4.93
C LEU A 105 -7.73 -16.03 -6.32
N GLN A 106 -6.99 -17.10 -6.62
CA GLN A 106 -7.13 -17.85 -7.87
C GLN A 106 -8.55 -18.40 -8.07
N GLN A 107 -9.20 -18.84 -6.99
CA GLN A 107 -10.59 -19.31 -7.06
C GLN A 107 -11.55 -18.16 -7.45
N LEU A 108 -11.37 -16.96 -6.91
CA LEU A 108 -12.17 -15.79 -7.30
C LEU A 108 -11.98 -15.45 -8.79
N GLU A 109 -10.73 -15.47 -9.27
CA GLU A 109 -10.40 -15.21 -10.68
C GLU A 109 -11.03 -16.27 -11.61
N GLN A 110 -10.99 -17.57 -11.23
CA GLN A 110 -11.63 -18.66 -11.98
C GLN A 110 -13.16 -18.49 -12.05
N LEU A 111 -13.75 -17.84 -11.05
CA LEU A 111 -15.19 -17.51 -11.04
C LEU A 111 -15.50 -16.19 -11.79
N GLY A 112 -14.50 -15.62 -12.48
CA GLY A 112 -14.67 -14.42 -13.30
C GLY A 112 -14.66 -13.11 -12.52
N ILE A 113 -14.23 -13.10 -11.25
CA ILE A 113 -14.11 -11.88 -10.44
C ILE A 113 -12.69 -11.32 -10.63
N PRO A 114 -12.54 -10.10 -11.17
CA PRO A 114 -11.24 -9.45 -11.30
C PRO A 114 -10.57 -9.21 -9.93
N VAL A 115 -9.26 -9.51 -9.83
CA VAL A 115 -8.47 -9.25 -8.63
C VAL A 115 -7.36 -8.24 -8.96
N PHE A 116 -7.37 -7.11 -8.29
CA PHE A 116 -6.25 -6.17 -8.29
C PHE A 116 -5.25 -6.55 -7.19
N TYR A 117 -4.00 -6.79 -7.57
CA TYR A 117 -2.93 -7.16 -6.65
C TYR A 117 -2.08 -5.94 -6.29
N ALA A 118 -2.24 -5.41 -5.07
CA ALA A 118 -1.32 -4.43 -4.51
C ALA A 118 -0.02 -5.13 -4.06
N ASP A 119 1.12 -4.67 -4.58
CA ASP A 119 2.47 -5.18 -4.28
C ASP A 119 3.50 -4.04 -4.31
N PRO A 120 3.36 -3.01 -3.47
CA PRO A 120 4.29 -1.89 -3.51
C PRO A 120 5.65 -2.32 -2.95
N ARG A 121 6.69 -2.25 -3.77
CA ARG A 121 8.08 -2.54 -3.43
C ARG A 121 8.91 -1.28 -3.21
N ARG A 122 8.46 -0.17 -3.79
CA ARG A 122 9.07 1.15 -3.70
C ARG A 122 8.04 2.16 -3.26
N LEU A 123 8.49 3.27 -2.66
CA LEU A 123 7.57 4.34 -2.22
C LEU A 123 6.76 4.92 -3.39
N ASP A 124 7.34 4.98 -4.61
CA ASP A 124 6.61 5.41 -5.80
C ASP A 124 5.51 4.43 -6.23
N ASP A 125 5.64 3.14 -5.88
CA ASP A 125 4.63 2.14 -6.21
C ASP A 125 3.30 2.44 -5.51
N LEU A 126 3.33 3.04 -4.31
CA LEU A 126 2.12 3.47 -3.60
C LEU A 126 1.31 4.49 -4.43
N ALA A 127 1.99 5.43 -5.07
CA ALA A 127 1.34 6.39 -5.95
C ALA A 127 0.94 5.76 -7.29
N ARG A 128 1.76 4.85 -7.84
CA ARG A 128 1.44 4.12 -9.07
C ARG A 128 0.20 3.24 -8.92
N GLU A 129 0.01 2.60 -7.78
CA GLU A 129 -1.19 1.81 -7.50
C GLU A 129 -2.46 2.69 -7.44
N LEU A 130 -2.38 3.91 -6.91
CA LEU A 130 -3.46 4.89 -7.00
C LEU A 130 -3.80 5.26 -8.45
N ASP A 131 -2.78 5.53 -9.28
CA ASP A 131 -2.99 5.81 -10.71
C ASP A 131 -3.64 4.61 -11.43
N GLN A 132 -3.26 3.39 -11.09
CA GLN A 132 -3.86 2.18 -11.66
C GLN A 132 -5.32 2.00 -11.22
N LEU A 133 -5.63 2.27 -9.95
CA LEU A 133 -6.99 2.19 -9.42
C LEU A 133 -7.91 3.28 -9.96
N ALA A 134 -7.37 4.38 -10.50
CA ALA A 134 -8.16 5.40 -11.18
C ALA A 134 -9.04 4.82 -12.30
N ALA A 135 -8.59 3.74 -12.97
CA ALA A 135 -9.37 3.06 -14.01
C ALA A 135 -10.64 2.36 -13.49
N TYR A 136 -10.68 2.04 -12.20
CA TYR A 136 -11.79 1.36 -11.52
C TYR A 136 -12.61 2.29 -10.63
N SER A 137 -12.11 3.49 -10.37
CA SER A 137 -12.74 4.45 -9.47
C SER A 137 -13.88 5.20 -10.14
N ALA A 138 -14.96 5.47 -9.40
CA ALA A 138 -15.98 6.43 -9.77
C ALA A 138 -15.45 7.88 -9.76
N HIS A 139 -14.33 8.13 -9.04
CA HIS A 139 -13.67 9.41 -8.91
C HIS A 139 -12.18 9.34 -9.36
N PRO A 140 -11.91 9.08 -10.66
CA PRO A 140 -10.55 8.83 -11.16
C PRO A 140 -9.59 10.01 -10.96
N ASP A 141 -10.11 11.23 -10.94
CA ASP A 141 -9.29 12.43 -10.75
C ASP A 141 -8.83 12.58 -9.29
N GLU A 142 -9.60 12.09 -8.32
CA GLU A 142 -9.18 12.02 -6.92
C GLU A 142 -7.99 11.06 -6.76
N ALA A 143 -8.06 9.88 -7.37
CA ALA A 143 -6.95 8.91 -7.37
C ALA A 143 -5.67 9.51 -7.93
N ARG A 144 -5.74 10.18 -9.10
CA ARG A 144 -4.59 10.82 -9.75
C ARG A 144 -4.03 11.98 -8.94
N THR A 145 -4.91 12.80 -8.38
CA THR A 145 -4.52 13.93 -7.51
C THR A 145 -3.78 13.42 -6.28
N ASN A 146 -4.31 12.39 -5.61
CA ASN A 146 -3.68 11.79 -4.44
C ASN A 146 -2.36 11.09 -4.81
N ALA A 147 -2.26 10.44 -5.96
CA ALA A 147 -1.01 9.86 -6.46
C ALA A 147 0.08 10.93 -6.66
N GLN A 148 -0.29 12.03 -7.32
CA GLN A 148 0.64 13.16 -7.55
C GLN A 148 1.08 13.82 -6.23
N ALA A 149 0.14 14.07 -5.32
CA ALA A 149 0.42 14.64 -4.01
C ALA A 149 1.37 13.74 -3.21
N LEU A 150 1.16 12.42 -3.24
CA LEU A 150 2.00 11.45 -2.55
C LEU A 150 3.46 11.48 -3.07
N ARG A 151 3.66 11.47 -4.39
CA ARG A 151 4.99 11.62 -5.01
C ARG A 151 5.68 12.91 -4.59
N GLN A 152 4.95 14.02 -4.68
CA GLN A 152 5.49 15.34 -4.34
C GLN A 152 5.90 15.41 -2.87
N GLN A 153 5.10 14.88 -1.96
CA GLN A 153 5.40 14.92 -0.53
C GLN A 153 6.59 14.02 -0.17
N PHE A 154 6.71 12.81 -0.73
CA PHE A 154 7.91 11.99 -0.55
C PHE A 154 9.17 12.67 -1.10
N SER A 155 9.08 13.29 -2.28
CA SER A 155 10.19 14.06 -2.86
C SER A 155 10.60 15.24 -1.95
N THR A 156 9.63 15.98 -1.42
CA THR A 156 9.87 17.09 -0.49
C THR A 156 10.56 16.61 0.78
N LEU A 157 10.09 15.51 1.38
CA LEU A 157 10.75 14.93 2.56
C LEU A 157 12.18 14.52 2.25
N GLN A 158 12.43 13.88 1.12
CA GLN A 158 13.77 13.47 0.71
C GLN A 158 14.71 14.67 0.60
N HIS A 159 14.31 15.73 -0.09
CA HIS A 159 15.12 16.95 -0.24
C HIS A 159 15.36 17.67 1.09
N THR A 160 14.36 17.67 1.98
CA THR A 160 14.45 18.38 3.26
C THR A 160 15.35 17.65 4.26
N TYR A 161 15.32 16.32 4.27
CA TYR A 161 15.94 15.52 5.34
C TYR A 161 17.16 14.69 4.89
N GLN A 162 17.54 14.75 3.61
CA GLN A 162 18.75 14.09 3.13
C GLN A 162 19.99 14.60 3.90
N ARG A 163 20.87 13.66 4.28
CA ARG A 163 22.11 13.95 5.02
C ARG A 163 23.35 13.43 4.28
N GLN A 164 24.48 14.12 4.41
CA GLN A 164 25.76 13.62 3.92
C GLN A 164 26.21 12.39 4.69
N THR A 165 26.03 12.38 6.02
CA THR A 165 26.32 11.25 6.90
C THR A 165 25.01 10.70 7.46
N PRO A 166 24.49 9.57 6.94
CA PRO A 166 23.26 8.97 7.40
C PRO A 166 23.38 8.44 8.83
N ILE A 167 22.30 8.56 9.61
CA ILE A 167 22.21 8.03 10.97
C ILE A 167 21.98 6.51 10.91
N PRO A 168 22.82 5.67 11.55
CA PRO A 168 22.57 4.24 11.68
C PRO A 168 21.30 3.98 12.50
N VAL A 169 20.30 3.34 11.90
CA VAL A 169 18.97 3.10 12.51
C VAL A 169 18.67 1.61 12.54
N PHE A 170 18.21 1.13 13.67
CA PHE A 170 17.60 -0.18 13.81
C PHE A 170 16.09 -0.05 13.77
N ILE A 171 15.42 -0.83 12.90
CA ILE A 171 13.96 -0.89 12.86
C ILE A 171 13.57 -2.20 13.53
N GLN A 172 12.94 -2.14 14.70
CA GLN A 172 12.67 -3.31 15.52
C GLN A 172 11.19 -3.70 15.50
N TYR A 173 10.93 -4.93 15.11
CA TYR A 173 9.63 -5.58 15.26
C TYR A 173 9.75 -6.72 16.29
N GLY A 174 9.05 -6.57 17.40
CA GLY A 174 9.02 -7.52 18.50
C GLY A 174 10.26 -7.49 19.41
N THR A 175 10.12 -8.13 20.57
CA THR A 175 11.17 -8.26 21.61
C THR A 175 11.52 -9.73 21.87
N GLN A 176 10.53 -10.65 21.85
CA GLN A 176 10.79 -12.08 22.04
C GLN A 176 11.32 -12.74 20.77
N ALA A 177 10.73 -12.44 19.62
CA ALA A 177 11.22 -12.83 18.31
C ALA A 177 11.43 -11.54 17.52
N MET A 178 12.67 -11.09 17.41
CA MET A 178 13.00 -9.86 16.71
C MET A 178 13.08 -10.10 15.22
N PHE A 179 12.32 -9.29 14.47
CA PHE A 179 12.43 -9.14 13.03
C PHE A 179 12.80 -7.70 12.69
N THR A 180 13.41 -7.53 11.54
CA THR A 180 13.73 -6.20 11.00
C THR A 180 13.48 -6.18 9.51
N PRO A 181 13.04 -5.05 8.92
CA PRO A 181 13.00 -4.92 7.48
C PRO A 181 14.40 -4.88 6.88
N GLY A 182 14.62 -5.61 5.78
CA GLY A 182 15.83 -5.56 4.96
C GLY A 182 15.80 -4.44 3.91
N VAL A 183 16.71 -4.48 2.93
CA VAL A 183 16.88 -3.41 1.94
C VAL A 183 15.63 -3.15 1.08
N ASP A 184 14.95 -4.21 0.64
CA ASP A 184 13.84 -4.14 -0.32
C ASP A 184 12.49 -3.91 0.35
N THR A 185 12.45 -3.12 1.43
CA THR A 185 11.23 -2.81 2.17
C THR A 185 10.94 -1.31 2.13
N LEU A 186 9.66 -0.96 2.16
CA LEU A 186 9.22 0.44 2.24
C LEU A 186 9.75 1.12 3.50
N GLN A 187 9.83 0.39 4.62
CA GLN A 187 10.35 0.89 5.90
C GLN A 187 11.81 1.32 5.79
N SER A 188 12.66 0.50 5.14
CA SER A 188 14.06 0.85 4.91
C SER A 188 14.21 2.05 3.98
N GLN A 189 13.36 2.15 2.96
CA GLN A 189 13.33 3.29 2.05
C GLN A 189 12.91 4.58 2.77
N ILE A 190 11.91 4.53 3.67
CA ILE A 190 11.50 5.67 4.50
C ILE A 190 12.66 6.13 5.39
N VAL A 191 13.35 5.22 6.06
CA VAL A 191 14.51 5.57 6.88
C VAL A 191 15.59 6.24 6.04
N SER A 192 15.88 5.70 4.85
CA SER A 192 16.86 6.28 3.92
C SER A 192 16.47 7.67 3.44
N LEU A 193 15.20 7.86 3.07
CA LEU A 193 14.62 9.15 2.67
C LEU A 193 14.76 10.20 3.78
N CYS A 194 14.65 9.79 5.05
CA CYS A 194 14.77 10.66 6.22
C CYS A 194 16.22 10.90 6.68
N GLY A 195 17.24 10.56 5.88
CA GLY A 195 18.64 10.72 6.22
C GLY A 195 19.17 9.69 7.23
N GLY A 196 18.47 8.57 7.40
CA GLY A 196 18.93 7.41 8.15
C GLY A 196 19.54 6.33 7.24
N LYS A 197 20.16 5.33 7.86
CA LYS A 197 20.60 4.09 7.21
C LYS A 197 20.14 2.90 8.04
N ASN A 198 19.28 2.07 7.51
CA ASN A 198 18.92 0.83 8.17
C ASN A 198 20.18 -0.04 8.31
N ILE A 199 20.52 -0.41 9.57
CA ILE A 199 21.71 -1.21 9.86
C ILE A 199 21.65 -2.64 9.30
N PHE A 200 20.47 -3.10 8.85
CA PHE A 200 20.26 -4.38 8.18
C PHE A 200 19.93 -4.25 6.68
N ALA A 201 20.25 -3.10 6.07
CA ALA A 201 20.05 -2.89 4.63
C ALA A 201 20.89 -3.82 3.74
N ASP A 202 21.89 -4.51 4.30
CA ASP A 202 22.73 -5.52 3.62
C ASP A 202 22.14 -6.93 3.72
N SER A 203 21.00 -7.12 4.35
CA SER A 203 20.35 -8.43 4.44
C SER A 203 19.83 -8.88 3.09
N GLY A 204 20.12 -10.12 2.70
CA GLY A 204 19.55 -10.77 1.52
C GLY A 204 18.07 -11.17 1.68
N LEU A 205 17.47 -10.95 2.86
CA LEU A 205 16.06 -11.23 3.15
C LEU A 205 15.30 -9.94 3.41
N SER A 206 14.07 -9.85 2.94
CA SER A 206 13.21 -8.68 3.20
C SER A 206 12.83 -8.54 4.67
N TRP A 207 12.69 -9.65 5.40
CA TRP A 207 12.31 -9.69 6.83
C TRP A 207 13.13 -10.74 7.59
N PRO A 208 14.44 -10.52 7.83
CA PRO A 208 15.25 -11.44 8.60
C PRO A 208 14.85 -11.45 10.08
N LYS A 209 14.89 -12.65 10.69
CA LYS A 209 14.95 -12.80 12.14
C LYS A 209 16.39 -12.51 12.58
N ILE A 210 16.54 -11.72 13.64
CA ILE A 210 17.84 -11.24 14.12
C ILE A 210 18.02 -11.47 15.61
N SER A 211 19.29 -11.41 16.07
CA SER A 211 19.67 -11.52 17.47
C SER A 211 20.13 -10.17 18.06
N ARG A 212 20.22 -10.10 19.39
CA ARG A 212 20.75 -8.93 20.10
C ARG A 212 22.19 -8.62 19.70
N GLU A 213 23.01 -9.66 19.62
CA GLU A 213 24.43 -9.57 19.30
C GLU A 213 24.64 -8.94 17.91
N GLN A 214 23.81 -9.32 16.93
CA GLN A 214 23.85 -8.73 15.60
C GLN A 214 23.53 -7.23 15.63
N VAL A 215 22.55 -6.80 16.46
CA VAL A 215 22.21 -5.37 16.63
C VAL A 215 23.36 -4.61 17.29
N LEU A 216 23.91 -5.14 18.39
CA LEU A 216 25.01 -4.52 19.13
C LEU A 216 26.27 -4.35 18.27
N LEU A 217 26.61 -5.36 17.45
CA LEU A 217 27.74 -5.29 16.51
C LEU A 217 27.56 -4.19 15.45
N ARG A 218 26.33 -3.91 15.05
CA ARG A 218 26.01 -2.90 14.01
C ARG A 218 25.82 -1.49 14.57
N LYS A 219 25.90 -1.31 15.89
CA LYS A 219 25.94 -0.02 16.62
C LYS A 219 24.90 0.99 16.11
N PRO A 220 23.58 0.75 16.23
CA PRO A 220 22.58 1.72 15.86
C PRO A 220 22.67 2.97 16.74
N HIS A 221 22.33 4.12 16.19
CA HIS A 221 22.21 5.39 16.92
C HIS A 221 20.76 5.76 17.24
N ALA A 222 19.80 5.02 16.73
CA ALA A 222 18.39 5.11 17.07
C ALA A 222 17.70 3.77 16.81
N ILE A 223 16.62 3.51 17.54
CA ILE A 223 15.70 2.40 17.30
C ILE A 223 14.35 2.99 16.88
N ILE A 224 13.79 2.51 15.77
CA ILE A 224 12.41 2.79 15.36
C ILE A 224 11.57 1.57 15.62
N VAL A 225 10.39 1.76 16.25
CA VAL A 225 9.45 0.67 16.57
C VAL A 225 8.04 1.03 16.12
N PRO A 226 7.26 0.08 15.55
CA PRO A 226 5.83 0.26 15.41
C PRO A 226 5.19 0.17 16.79
N GLY A 227 4.34 1.14 17.16
CA GLY A 227 3.64 1.15 18.43
C GLY A 227 3.52 2.55 19.05
N ASN A 228 3.49 2.57 20.37
CA ASN A 228 3.21 3.76 21.17
C ASN A 228 4.22 3.92 22.34
N ALA A 229 3.89 4.76 23.31
CA ALA A 229 4.74 4.99 24.49
C ALA A 229 5.00 3.73 25.35
N GLU A 230 4.05 2.81 25.40
CA GLU A 230 4.22 1.54 26.12
C GLU A 230 5.24 0.65 25.42
N THR A 231 5.20 0.59 24.08
CA THR A 231 6.19 -0.12 23.25
C THR A 231 7.58 0.48 23.45
N VAL A 232 7.71 1.80 23.54
CA VAL A 232 8.99 2.46 23.85
C VAL A 232 9.52 2.00 25.21
N ALA A 233 8.67 1.98 26.23
CA ALA A 233 9.07 1.54 27.58
C ALA A 233 9.50 0.08 27.60
N GLU A 234 8.81 -0.80 26.88
CA GLU A 234 9.16 -2.21 26.72
C GLU A 234 10.53 -2.39 26.04
N VAL A 235 10.73 -1.71 24.93
CA VAL A 235 11.98 -1.78 24.15
C VAL A 235 13.17 -1.23 24.95
N ARG A 236 12.98 -0.13 25.69
CA ARG A 236 14.02 0.39 26.58
C ARG A 236 14.41 -0.61 27.66
N ARG A 237 13.43 -1.26 28.31
CA ARG A 237 13.71 -2.32 29.29
C ARG A 237 14.44 -3.51 28.65
N TYR A 238 14.06 -3.88 27.43
CA TYR A 238 14.69 -4.98 26.71
C TYR A 238 16.17 -4.71 26.40
N TRP A 239 16.56 -3.46 26.13
CA TRP A 239 17.94 -3.06 25.84
C TRP A 239 18.72 -2.52 27.06
N GLN A 240 18.09 -2.45 28.21
CA GLN A 240 18.70 -1.89 29.43
C GLN A 240 20.05 -2.52 29.73
N GLY A 241 21.06 -1.69 29.95
CA GLY A 241 22.43 -2.12 30.22
C GLY A 241 23.24 -2.63 29.02
N MET A 242 22.65 -2.65 27.83
CA MET A 242 23.31 -3.12 26.60
C MET A 242 23.37 -2.04 25.49
N LEU A 243 22.31 -1.28 25.33
CA LEU A 243 22.19 -0.27 24.31
C LEU A 243 21.37 0.92 24.84
N ASP A 244 21.99 2.09 24.88
CA ASP A 244 21.36 3.33 25.33
C ASP A 244 21.27 4.32 24.16
N VAL A 245 20.19 4.21 23.38
CA VAL A 245 19.93 5.07 22.22
C VAL A 245 18.45 5.49 22.20
N PRO A 246 18.12 6.62 21.54
CA PRO A 246 16.73 7.03 21.36
C PRO A 246 15.86 5.95 20.74
N VAL A 247 14.69 5.70 21.34
CA VAL A 247 13.65 4.83 20.79
C VAL A 247 12.51 5.69 20.28
N ILE A 248 12.21 5.60 18.98
CA ILE A 248 11.21 6.37 18.26
C ILE A 248 10.04 5.46 17.95
N ALA A 249 8.88 5.69 18.59
CA ALA A 249 7.66 4.98 18.25
C ALA A 249 6.99 5.63 17.05
N VAL A 250 6.49 4.82 16.14
CA VAL A 250 5.61 5.22 15.04
C VAL A 250 4.33 4.42 15.16
N GLU A 251 3.18 5.06 15.05
CA GLU A 251 1.90 4.33 15.06
C GLU A 251 1.97 3.13 14.12
N GLU A 252 1.56 1.95 14.61
CA GLU A 252 1.75 0.69 13.91
C GLU A 252 1.14 0.70 12.50
N SER A 253 -0.06 1.26 12.36
CA SER A 253 -0.76 1.35 11.08
C SER A 253 0.01 2.21 10.05
N LEU A 254 0.78 3.22 10.49
CA LEU A 254 1.55 4.11 9.64
C LEU A 254 2.89 3.54 9.18
N LEU A 255 3.39 2.50 9.86
CA LEU A 255 4.67 1.88 9.54
C LEU A 255 4.50 0.47 8.95
N SER A 256 3.49 -0.29 9.40
CA SER A 256 3.32 -1.70 9.04
C SER A 256 2.36 -1.93 7.87
N ARG A 257 1.46 -0.97 7.56
CA ARG A 257 0.55 -1.07 6.41
C ARG A 257 1.15 -0.40 5.19
N SER A 258 1.40 -1.18 4.14
CA SER A 258 1.93 -0.69 2.86
C SER A 258 0.84 0.06 2.08
N GLY A 259 0.56 1.30 2.47
CA GLY A 259 -0.49 2.15 1.91
C GLY A 259 -0.12 3.64 1.93
N PRO A 260 -0.98 4.52 1.41
CA PRO A 260 -0.71 5.96 1.30
C PRO A 260 -0.38 6.64 2.64
N ARG A 261 -0.89 6.13 3.77
CA ARG A 261 -0.63 6.67 5.11
C ARG A 261 0.80 6.46 5.60
N MET A 262 1.61 5.62 4.93
CA MET A 262 3.05 5.54 5.22
C MET A 262 3.77 6.88 5.08
N LEU A 263 3.22 7.82 4.32
CA LEU A 263 3.71 9.20 4.27
C LEU A 263 3.70 9.88 5.64
N GLN A 264 2.65 9.69 6.45
CA GLN A 264 2.55 10.25 7.81
C GLN A 264 3.61 9.61 8.72
N GLY A 265 3.81 8.30 8.60
CA GLY A 265 4.90 7.59 9.27
C GLY A 265 6.27 8.13 8.87
N ALA A 266 6.50 8.38 7.58
CA ALA A 266 7.72 8.99 7.07
C ALA A 266 7.94 10.40 7.63
N GLN A 267 6.93 11.26 7.66
CA GLN A 267 7.00 12.61 8.25
C GLN A 267 7.42 12.56 9.72
N HIS A 268 6.82 11.63 10.49
CA HIS A 268 7.18 11.43 11.90
C HIS A 268 8.63 11.00 12.06
N ILE A 269 9.07 9.98 11.29
CA ILE A 269 10.45 9.47 11.32
C ILE A 269 11.46 10.55 10.93
N CYS A 270 11.21 11.28 9.82
CA CYS A 270 12.08 12.35 9.36
C CYS A 270 12.26 13.43 10.42
N THR A 271 11.16 13.89 11.04
CA THR A 271 11.18 14.90 12.10
C THR A 271 11.93 14.40 13.35
N ALA A 272 11.76 13.13 13.71
CA ALA A 272 12.45 12.53 14.86
C ALA A 272 13.95 12.39 14.61
N LEU A 273 14.35 11.86 13.45
CA LEU A 273 15.77 11.69 13.08
C LEU A 273 16.47 13.03 12.91
N ALA A 274 15.75 14.08 12.45
CA ALA A 274 16.33 15.43 12.32
C ALA A 274 16.82 16.03 13.64
N LYS A 275 16.25 15.61 14.77
CA LYS A 275 16.64 16.07 16.12
C LYS A 275 17.90 15.35 16.65
N LEU A 276 18.34 14.29 15.98
CA LEU A 276 19.52 13.54 16.40
C LEU A 276 20.78 14.13 15.78
N SER A 277 21.84 14.27 16.58
CA SER A 277 23.16 14.67 16.09
C SER A 277 23.73 13.57 15.18
N PRO A 278 24.51 13.94 14.15
CA PRO A 278 25.32 12.95 13.42
C PRO A 278 26.19 12.17 14.38
N ALA A 279 26.49 10.91 14.03
CA ALA A 279 27.49 10.13 14.76
C ALA A 279 28.84 10.86 14.72
N SER A 280 29.40 11.16 15.90
CA SER A 280 30.77 11.65 16.05
C SER A 280 31.78 10.54 15.73
#